data_9efd312fdb5d294c3d170dcdbde679c5
#
_entry.id   9efd312fdb5d294c3d170dcdbde679c5
#
_cell.length_a   1.000
_cell.length_b   1.000
_cell.length_c   1.000
_cell.angle_alpha   90.00
_cell.angle_beta   90.00
_cell.angle_gamma   90.00
#
_symmetry.space_group_name_H-M   'P 1'
#
loop_
_entity.id
_entity.type
_entity.pdbx_description
1 polymer ?
#
loop_
_entity_poly.entity_id
_entity_poly.type
_entity_poly.pdbx_seq_one_letter_code
_entity_poly.pdbx_strand_id
1 'polypeptide(L)'
;MKFIVCEKPQEFILKEKPIPEPKDGEVLLKIKRIGICGTDIHAFGGTQPYFEYPRILGHELAAEYIKGNAKGFTPGDKVTFIPYFNCGKCVACRNGLTNCCVNIKVFGVHIDGGMAEYVTIPEQYLLHGQGLDYDQLALVEPLAIAAHGVRRAAVKPTDTVLVMGAGPIGIGLIQFAKIAGAKVIVMDINEY
;
A
#
# COMPACT_ATOMS: atom_id res chain seq x y z
N MET A 1 0.30 17.23 14.79
CA MET A 1 0.07 15.80 14.59
C MET A 1 1.30 14.99 14.95
N LYS A 2 1.11 13.79 15.44
CA LYS A 2 2.18 12.83 15.74
C LYS A 2 2.53 12.00 14.50
N PHE A 3 3.79 11.61 14.38
CA PHE A 3 4.27 10.68 13.35
C PHE A 3 5.48 9.91 13.86
N ILE A 4 5.71 8.73 13.29
CA ILE A 4 6.86 7.88 13.59
C ILE A 4 7.79 7.89 12.38
N VAL A 5 9.05 8.24 12.61
CA VAL A 5 10.10 8.21 11.58
C VAL A 5 11.10 7.10 11.90
N CYS A 6 11.44 6.30 10.90
CA CYS A 6 12.62 5.44 10.92
C CYS A 6 13.83 6.32 10.60
N GLU A 7 14.56 6.73 11.63
CA GLU A 7 15.66 7.69 11.52
C GLU A 7 16.89 7.04 10.87
N LYS A 8 17.13 5.80 11.24
CA LYS A 8 18.15 4.88 10.71
C LYS A 8 17.73 3.43 11.03
N PRO A 9 18.46 2.42 10.55
CA PRO A 9 18.16 1.04 10.92
C PRO A 9 18.03 0.85 12.43
N GLN A 10 16.96 0.13 12.83
CA GLN A 10 16.60 -0.23 14.20
C GLN A 10 16.24 0.95 15.12
N GLU A 11 15.97 2.15 14.54
CA GLU A 11 15.62 3.33 15.32
C GLU A 11 14.34 4.01 14.80
N PHE A 12 13.24 3.84 15.56
CA PHE A 12 12.03 4.63 15.39
C PHE A 12 11.96 5.76 16.40
N ILE A 13 11.63 6.96 15.93
CA ILE A 13 11.46 8.15 16.78
C ILE A 13 10.04 8.71 16.57
N LEU A 14 9.31 8.89 17.67
CA LEU A 14 8.05 9.61 17.67
C LEU A 14 8.35 11.11 17.66
N LYS A 15 7.82 11.82 16.66
CA LYS A 15 7.96 13.26 16.49
C LYS A 15 6.61 13.95 16.32
N GLU A 16 6.59 15.26 16.39
CA GLU A 16 5.40 16.06 16.14
C GLU A 16 5.67 17.15 15.10
N LYS A 17 4.65 17.46 14.31
CA LYS A 17 4.65 18.58 13.35
C LYS A 17 3.22 19.11 13.17
N PRO A 18 3.01 20.31 12.61
CA PRO A 18 1.69 20.78 12.23
C PRO A 18 0.99 19.78 11.30
N ILE A 19 -0.35 19.77 11.32
CA ILE A 19 -1.14 19.01 10.32
C ILE A 19 -0.85 19.62 8.94
N PRO A 20 -0.53 18.82 7.92
CA PRO A 20 -0.26 19.35 6.60
C PRO A 20 -1.52 19.94 5.96
N GLU A 21 -1.37 20.99 5.17
CA GLU A 21 -2.43 21.52 4.32
C GLU A 21 -2.30 20.93 2.91
N PRO A 22 -3.39 20.38 2.35
CA PRO A 22 -3.37 19.85 0.99
C PRO A 22 -3.18 20.98 -0.02
N LYS A 23 -2.30 20.77 -0.99
CA LYS A 23 -2.11 21.65 -2.14
C LYS A 23 -3.24 21.45 -3.16
N ASP A 24 -3.24 22.27 -4.20
CA ASP A 24 -4.16 22.06 -5.32
C ASP A 24 -3.94 20.66 -5.96
N GLY A 25 -5.03 19.92 -6.16
CA GLY A 25 -5.00 18.52 -6.62
C GLY A 25 -4.61 17.49 -5.54
N GLU A 26 -4.48 17.90 -4.27
CA GLU A 26 -4.23 16.99 -3.14
C GLU A 26 -5.45 16.94 -2.21
N VAL A 27 -5.50 15.89 -1.41
CA VAL A 27 -6.47 15.69 -0.34
C VAL A 27 -5.77 15.43 0.98
N LEU A 28 -6.39 15.88 2.09
CA LEU A 28 -5.98 15.57 3.45
C LEU A 28 -6.74 14.36 3.96
N LEU A 29 -6.01 13.38 4.44
CA LEU A 29 -6.54 12.16 5.03
C LEU A 29 -6.11 12.04 6.49
N LYS A 30 -7.01 11.52 7.33
CA LYS A 30 -6.69 11.09 8.70
C LYS A 30 -6.50 9.57 8.69
N ILE A 31 -5.32 9.11 9.03
CA ILE A 31 -5.00 7.69 9.06
C ILE A 31 -5.72 7.01 10.25
N LYS A 32 -6.36 5.89 9.98
CA LYS A 32 -7.15 5.12 10.96
C LYS A 32 -6.55 3.74 11.23
N ARG A 33 -5.97 3.09 10.21
CA ARG A 33 -5.26 1.81 10.33
C ARG A 33 -4.06 1.80 9.39
N ILE A 34 -3.05 1.08 9.79
CA ILE A 34 -1.81 0.88 9.05
C ILE A 34 -1.49 -0.62 9.10
N GLY A 35 -1.40 -1.26 7.94
CA GLY A 35 -0.80 -2.58 7.81
C GLY A 35 0.73 -2.46 7.88
N ILE A 36 1.37 -3.46 8.45
CA ILE A 36 2.84 -3.54 8.50
C ILE A 36 3.31 -4.53 7.45
N CYS A 37 3.90 -4.00 6.39
CA CYS A 37 4.45 -4.78 5.28
C CYS A 37 5.82 -5.36 5.64
N GLY A 38 6.19 -6.45 5.00
CA GLY A 38 7.56 -6.97 5.05
C GLY A 38 8.61 -5.92 4.64
N THR A 39 8.27 -5.02 3.72
CA THR A 39 9.12 -3.89 3.32
C THR A 39 9.42 -2.94 4.50
N ASP A 40 8.44 -2.69 5.38
CA ASP A 40 8.64 -1.85 6.58
C ASP A 40 9.59 -2.55 7.57
N ILE A 41 9.43 -3.88 7.73
CA ILE A 41 10.30 -4.70 8.59
C ILE A 41 11.73 -4.68 8.04
N HIS A 42 11.92 -4.86 6.73
CA HIS A 42 13.23 -4.81 6.08
C HIS A 42 13.86 -3.41 6.15
N ALA A 43 13.05 -2.36 5.99
CA ALA A 43 13.52 -0.98 6.17
C ALA A 43 13.98 -0.74 7.61
N PHE A 44 13.18 -1.16 8.60
CA PHE A 44 13.60 -1.07 10.00
C PHE A 44 14.87 -1.89 10.28
N GLY A 45 14.99 -3.09 9.71
CA GLY A 45 16.17 -3.95 9.86
C GLY A 45 17.42 -3.47 9.12
N GLY A 46 17.32 -2.47 8.24
CA GLY A 46 18.43 -1.99 7.41
C GLY A 46 18.78 -2.92 6.25
N THR A 47 17.90 -3.85 5.89
CA THR A 47 18.10 -4.83 4.82
C THR A 47 17.32 -4.54 3.53
N GLN A 48 16.51 -3.47 3.52
CA GLN A 48 15.79 -3.04 2.33
C GLN A 48 16.76 -2.41 1.32
N PRO A 49 16.94 -3.00 0.12
CA PRO A 49 17.84 -2.45 -0.90
C PRO A 49 17.44 -1.05 -1.34
N TYR A 50 18.42 -0.17 -1.55
CA TYR A 50 18.21 1.18 -2.07
C TYR A 50 17.27 2.06 -1.24
N PHE A 51 17.13 1.75 0.06
CA PHE A 51 16.30 2.52 0.97
C PHE A 51 17.07 3.70 1.58
N GLU A 52 16.43 4.87 1.63
CA GLU A 52 17.03 6.10 2.13
C GLU A 52 16.39 6.49 3.48
N TYR A 53 17.24 6.79 4.47
CA TYR A 53 16.84 7.30 5.78
C TYR A 53 17.14 8.80 5.91
N PRO A 54 16.41 9.55 6.76
CA PRO A 54 15.23 9.12 7.52
C PRO A 54 13.98 8.97 6.62
N ARG A 55 13.01 8.13 7.06
CA ARG A 55 11.75 7.91 6.33
C ARG A 55 10.59 7.63 7.28
N ILE A 56 9.43 8.22 7.02
CA ILE A 56 8.16 7.78 7.60
C ILE A 56 7.70 6.59 6.76
N LEU A 57 7.53 5.42 7.39
CA LEU A 57 7.11 4.19 6.72
C LEU A 57 5.59 4.09 6.58
N GLY A 58 5.10 2.97 6.05
CA GLY A 58 3.69 2.59 5.97
C GLY A 58 3.02 2.98 4.65
N HIS A 59 2.50 1.97 3.94
CA HIS A 59 1.83 2.10 2.65
C HIS A 59 0.56 1.24 2.53
N GLU A 60 0.25 0.40 3.51
CA GLU A 60 -0.99 -0.37 3.61
C GLU A 60 -1.96 0.41 4.52
N LEU A 61 -2.83 1.24 3.96
CA LEU A 61 -3.48 2.31 4.72
C LEU A 61 -4.98 2.34 4.58
N ALA A 62 -5.67 2.52 5.71
CA ALA A 62 -7.07 2.92 5.76
C ALA A 62 -7.18 4.30 6.40
N ALA A 63 -7.97 5.17 5.81
CA ALA A 63 -8.07 6.56 6.21
C ALA A 63 -9.51 7.08 6.15
N GLU A 64 -9.69 8.24 6.75
CA GLU A 64 -10.89 9.08 6.64
C GLU A 64 -10.54 10.32 5.80
N TYR A 65 -11.36 10.63 4.81
CA TYR A 65 -11.25 11.85 4.03
C TYR A 65 -11.62 13.07 4.89
N ILE A 66 -10.73 14.04 4.97
CA ILE A 66 -10.93 15.22 5.82
C ILE A 66 -11.18 16.48 5.00
N LYS A 67 -10.34 16.72 3.97
CA LYS A 67 -10.36 17.99 3.22
C LYS A 67 -9.75 17.80 1.83
N GLY A 68 -10.26 18.54 0.85
CA GLY A 68 -9.79 18.58 -0.53
C GLY A 68 -10.97 18.78 -1.50
N ASN A 69 -10.68 18.68 -2.80
CA ASN A 69 -11.69 18.89 -3.85
C ASN A 69 -11.93 17.62 -4.68
N ALA A 70 -11.58 16.43 -4.16
CA ALA A 70 -11.75 15.17 -4.87
C ALA A 70 -13.24 14.92 -5.18
N LYS A 71 -13.56 14.80 -6.48
CA LYS A 71 -14.94 14.64 -6.94
C LYS A 71 -15.56 13.34 -6.42
N GLY A 72 -16.71 13.44 -5.79
CA GLY A 72 -17.47 12.30 -5.28
C GLY A 72 -17.08 11.89 -3.85
N PHE A 73 -16.17 12.63 -3.17
CA PHE A 73 -15.81 12.41 -1.79
C PHE A 73 -16.30 13.54 -0.89
N THR A 74 -16.68 13.19 0.34
CA THR A 74 -17.13 14.11 1.39
C THR A 74 -16.36 13.87 2.69
N PRO A 75 -16.12 14.91 3.51
CA PRO A 75 -15.49 14.74 4.82
C PRO A 75 -16.20 13.66 5.67
N GLY A 76 -15.42 12.72 6.22
CA GLY A 76 -15.92 11.56 6.96
C GLY A 76 -15.96 10.27 6.15
N ASP A 77 -15.82 10.32 4.82
CA ASP A 77 -15.78 9.11 4.00
C ASP A 77 -14.61 8.21 4.38
N LYS A 78 -14.89 6.91 4.48
CA LYS A 78 -13.85 5.88 4.62
C LYS A 78 -13.18 5.67 3.27
N VAL A 79 -11.86 5.73 3.25
CA VAL A 79 -11.08 5.67 2.02
C VAL A 79 -9.82 4.85 2.22
N THR A 80 -9.29 4.38 1.09
CA THR A 80 -7.90 3.96 0.93
C THR A 80 -7.34 4.64 -0.32
N PHE A 81 -6.12 4.36 -0.71
CA PHE A 81 -5.53 4.92 -1.92
C PHE A 81 -4.46 4.02 -2.50
N ILE A 82 -4.13 4.22 -3.77
CA ILE A 82 -3.05 3.53 -4.45
C ILE A 82 -1.72 4.20 -4.04
N PRO A 83 -0.81 3.52 -3.31
CA PRO A 83 0.42 4.14 -2.80
C PRO A 83 1.55 4.25 -3.84
N TYR A 84 1.26 4.03 -5.11
CA TYR A 84 2.22 3.99 -6.23
C TYR A 84 2.01 5.18 -7.16
N PHE A 85 2.69 6.29 -6.90
CA PHE A 85 2.50 7.54 -7.65
C PHE A 85 3.38 7.53 -8.90
N ASN A 86 2.74 7.40 -10.05
CA ASN A 86 3.40 7.36 -11.36
C ASN A 86 3.52 8.75 -11.99
N CYS A 87 4.49 8.94 -12.88
CA CYS A 87 4.78 10.24 -13.49
C CYS A 87 3.84 10.64 -14.66
N GLY A 88 3.01 9.73 -15.17
CA GLY A 88 2.08 9.95 -16.27
C GLY A 88 2.70 10.12 -17.67
N LYS A 89 4.01 10.38 -17.80
CA LYS A 89 4.64 10.80 -19.06
C LYS A 89 5.72 9.87 -19.62
N CYS A 90 6.25 8.92 -18.86
CA CYS A 90 7.24 7.96 -19.35
C CYS A 90 6.62 6.93 -20.30
N VAL A 91 7.45 6.16 -20.98
CA VAL A 91 7.00 5.14 -21.93
C VAL A 91 6.03 4.13 -21.29
N ALA A 92 6.31 3.67 -20.08
CA ALA A 92 5.44 2.75 -19.36
C ALA A 92 4.07 3.37 -19.06
N CYS A 93 4.05 4.60 -18.52
CA CYS A 93 2.80 5.30 -18.22
C CYS A 93 1.94 5.53 -19.47
N ARG A 94 2.54 5.93 -20.59
CA ARG A 94 1.82 6.14 -21.85
C ARG A 94 1.24 4.86 -22.44
N ASN A 95 1.78 3.71 -22.07
CA ASN A 95 1.25 2.38 -22.45
C ASN A 95 0.34 1.75 -21.37
N GLY A 96 -0.12 2.52 -20.36
CA GLY A 96 -1.00 2.04 -19.30
C GLY A 96 -0.31 1.13 -18.26
N LEU A 97 1.02 0.99 -18.31
CA LEU A 97 1.81 0.18 -17.39
C LEU A 97 2.36 1.06 -16.25
N THR A 98 1.46 1.69 -15.49
CA THR A 98 1.81 2.69 -14.47
C THR A 98 2.69 2.12 -13.35
N ASN A 99 2.53 0.84 -13.02
CA ASN A 99 3.36 0.11 -12.06
C ASN A 99 4.82 -0.10 -12.54
N CYS A 100 5.08 0.05 -13.85
CA CYS A 100 6.42 0.01 -14.44
C CYS A 100 6.99 1.42 -14.70
N CYS A 101 6.44 2.44 -14.06
CA CYS A 101 6.89 3.82 -14.22
C CYS A 101 8.34 3.98 -13.77
N VAL A 102 9.21 4.52 -14.66
CA VAL A 102 10.64 4.72 -14.36
C VAL A 102 10.91 5.79 -13.29
N ASN A 103 9.92 6.61 -12.98
CA ASN A 103 9.98 7.66 -11.95
C ASN A 103 8.94 7.43 -10.85
N ILE A 104 8.59 6.17 -10.59
CA ILE A 104 7.58 5.84 -9.58
C ILE A 104 8.01 6.34 -8.20
N LYS A 105 7.06 6.90 -7.47
CA LYS A 105 7.22 7.27 -6.06
C LYS A 105 6.28 6.42 -5.22
N VAL A 106 6.85 5.46 -4.50
CA VAL A 106 6.09 4.60 -3.60
C VAL A 106 6.01 5.29 -2.24
N PHE A 107 4.78 5.51 -1.77
CA PHE A 107 4.47 6.10 -0.47
C PHE A 107 4.99 5.20 0.66
N GLY A 108 5.69 5.76 1.63
CA GLY A 108 6.33 4.99 2.70
C GLY A 108 7.66 4.31 2.32
N VAL A 109 8.11 4.45 1.06
CA VAL A 109 9.37 3.87 0.56
C VAL A 109 10.24 4.96 -0.07
N HIS A 110 9.83 5.51 -1.20
CA HIS A 110 10.58 6.59 -1.89
C HIS A 110 10.26 7.98 -1.35
N ILE A 111 9.09 8.14 -0.75
CA ILE A 111 8.60 9.35 -0.09
C ILE A 111 8.01 8.98 1.26
N ASP A 112 7.79 9.94 2.14
CA ASP A 112 7.20 9.71 3.46
C ASP A 112 5.83 9.06 3.36
N GLY A 113 5.56 8.12 4.26
CA GLY A 113 4.39 7.26 4.31
C GLY A 113 3.39 7.60 5.39
N GLY A 114 2.57 6.60 5.72
CA GLY A 114 1.38 6.73 6.54
C GLY A 114 1.55 6.46 8.04
N MET A 115 2.76 6.23 8.55
CA MET A 115 2.98 6.15 10.01
C MET A 115 2.89 7.56 10.65
N ALA A 116 1.76 8.21 10.42
CA ALA A 116 1.42 9.56 10.85
C ALA A 116 -0.09 9.67 11.08
N GLU A 117 -0.54 10.61 11.92
CA GLU A 117 -1.98 10.82 12.13
C GLU A 117 -2.70 11.38 10.88
N TYR A 118 -2.00 12.19 10.07
CA TYR A 118 -2.53 12.81 8.86
C TYR A 118 -1.50 12.79 7.74
N VAL A 119 -1.99 12.64 6.52
CA VAL A 119 -1.17 12.69 5.30
C VAL A 119 -1.90 13.46 4.19
N THR A 120 -1.14 14.01 3.25
CA THR A 120 -1.68 14.51 1.98
C THR A 120 -1.26 13.58 0.85
N ILE A 121 -2.17 13.33 -0.09
CA ILE A 121 -1.92 12.54 -1.29
C ILE A 121 -2.56 13.21 -2.51
N PRO A 122 -2.07 12.95 -3.74
CA PRO A 122 -2.77 13.41 -4.95
C PRO A 122 -4.14 12.73 -5.06
N GLU A 123 -5.19 13.52 -5.27
CA GLU A 123 -6.59 13.07 -5.26
C GLU A 123 -6.91 11.95 -6.25
N GLN A 124 -6.17 11.87 -7.36
CA GLN A 124 -6.35 10.85 -8.40
C GLN A 124 -6.07 9.41 -7.95
N TYR A 125 -5.38 9.22 -6.81
CA TYR A 125 -5.08 7.90 -6.25
C TYR A 125 -6.07 7.48 -5.18
N LEU A 126 -7.02 8.34 -4.80
CA LEU A 126 -8.00 8.08 -3.77
C LEU A 126 -9.03 7.04 -4.22
N LEU A 127 -9.41 6.15 -3.32
CA LEU A 127 -10.39 5.10 -3.55
C LEU A 127 -11.45 5.09 -2.44
N HIS A 128 -12.72 4.96 -2.84
CA HIS A 128 -13.83 4.80 -1.89
C HIS A 128 -13.75 3.50 -1.12
N GLY A 129 -14.16 3.53 0.14
CA GLY A 129 -14.19 2.38 1.02
C GLY A 129 -15.24 1.31 0.68
N GLN A 130 -16.20 1.60 -0.21
CA GLN A 130 -17.19 0.65 -0.72
C GLN A 130 -17.92 -0.17 0.39
N GLY A 131 -18.16 0.45 1.56
CA GLY A 131 -18.81 -0.20 2.69
C GLY A 131 -17.88 -1.04 3.59
N LEU A 132 -16.60 -1.14 3.26
CA LEU A 132 -15.60 -1.82 4.09
C LEU A 132 -15.34 -1.05 5.40
N ASP A 133 -14.95 -1.76 6.45
CA ASP A 133 -14.41 -1.13 7.65
C ASP A 133 -12.92 -0.75 7.47
N TYR A 134 -12.35 -0.06 8.47
CA TYR A 134 -10.96 0.39 8.37
C TYR A 134 -9.95 -0.76 8.40
N ASP A 135 -10.25 -1.86 9.09
CA ASP A 135 -9.36 -3.02 9.15
C ASP A 135 -9.31 -3.71 7.78
N GLN A 136 -10.47 -3.86 7.13
CA GLN A 136 -10.58 -4.38 5.77
C GLN A 136 -9.91 -3.45 4.74
N LEU A 137 -10.07 -2.13 4.88
CA LEU A 137 -9.44 -1.16 3.97
C LEU A 137 -7.91 -1.18 4.03
N ALA A 138 -7.33 -1.43 5.19
CA ALA A 138 -5.87 -1.57 5.32
C ALA A 138 -5.33 -2.80 4.57
N LEU A 139 -6.17 -3.81 4.34
CA LEU A 139 -5.80 -5.02 3.58
C LEU A 139 -5.95 -4.86 2.06
N VAL A 140 -6.52 -3.76 1.57
CA VAL A 140 -6.77 -3.58 0.12
C VAL A 140 -5.47 -3.58 -0.67
N GLU A 141 -4.43 -2.91 -0.17
CA GLU A 141 -3.13 -2.87 -0.86
C GLU A 141 -2.50 -4.26 -0.99
N PRO A 142 -2.22 -5.02 0.10
CA PRO A 142 -1.60 -6.34 -0.03
C PRO A 142 -2.47 -7.34 -0.83
N LEU A 143 -3.80 -7.26 -0.73
CA LEU A 143 -4.70 -8.05 -1.55
C LEU A 143 -4.62 -7.66 -3.04
N ALA A 144 -4.46 -6.39 -3.37
CA ALA A 144 -4.26 -5.94 -4.75
C ALA A 144 -2.95 -6.49 -5.35
N ILE A 145 -1.87 -6.58 -4.55
CA ILE A 145 -0.61 -7.23 -4.95
C ILE A 145 -0.84 -8.70 -5.26
N ALA A 146 -1.53 -9.43 -4.37
CA ALA A 146 -1.84 -10.85 -4.58
C ALA A 146 -2.73 -11.07 -5.82
N ALA A 147 -3.79 -10.28 -5.98
CA ALA A 147 -4.67 -10.34 -7.16
C ALA A 147 -3.89 -10.06 -8.45
N HIS A 148 -2.97 -9.09 -8.42
CA HIS A 148 -2.10 -8.79 -9.56
C HIS A 148 -1.21 -10.00 -9.91
N GLY A 149 -0.62 -10.66 -8.92
CA GLY A 149 0.20 -11.86 -9.12
C GLY A 149 -0.57 -12.98 -9.83
N VAL A 150 -1.76 -13.33 -9.35
CA VAL A 150 -2.61 -14.36 -9.94
C VAL A 150 -3.03 -13.98 -11.37
N ARG A 151 -3.40 -12.72 -11.60
CA ARG A 151 -3.72 -12.20 -12.94
C ARG A 151 -2.52 -12.29 -13.89
N ARG A 152 -1.32 -11.94 -13.43
CA ARG A 152 -0.09 -12.01 -14.24
C ARG A 152 0.31 -13.43 -14.59
N ALA A 153 0.08 -14.39 -13.68
CA ALA A 153 0.27 -15.80 -13.92
C ALA A 153 -0.81 -16.41 -14.86
N ALA A 154 -1.87 -15.64 -15.17
CA ALA A 154 -3.00 -16.09 -16.00
C ALA A 154 -3.60 -17.41 -15.52
N VAL A 155 -3.74 -17.57 -14.21
CA VAL A 155 -4.21 -18.81 -13.56
C VAL A 155 -5.59 -19.21 -14.06
N LYS A 156 -5.76 -20.50 -14.37
CA LYS A 156 -6.99 -21.11 -14.91
C LYS A 156 -7.52 -22.20 -13.97
N PRO A 157 -8.81 -22.59 -14.09
CA PRO A 157 -9.40 -23.66 -13.27
C PRO A 157 -8.72 -25.01 -13.38
N THR A 158 -8.03 -25.28 -14.50
CA THR A 158 -7.30 -26.53 -14.75
C THR A 158 -5.90 -26.57 -14.14
N ASP A 159 -5.44 -25.45 -13.59
CA ASP A 159 -4.06 -25.34 -13.12
C ASP A 159 -3.90 -25.89 -11.71
N THR A 160 -2.67 -26.33 -11.42
CA THR A 160 -2.20 -26.56 -10.06
C THR A 160 -1.16 -25.49 -9.74
N VAL A 161 -1.45 -24.64 -8.75
CA VAL A 161 -0.63 -23.51 -8.35
C VAL A 161 0.12 -23.87 -7.07
N LEU A 162 1.44 -23.75 -7.07
CA LEU A 162 2.26 -23.81 -5.86
C LEU A 162 2.48 -22.38 -5.32
N VAL A 163 2.05 -22.15 -4.09
CA VAL A 163 2.33 -20.91 -3.35
C VAL A 163 3.43 -21.18 -2.34
N MET A 164 4.55 -20.51 -2.50
CA MET A 164 5.70 -20.61 -1.60
C MET A 164 5.69 -19.45 -0.60
N GLY A 165 5.46 -19.76 0.66
CA GLY A 165 5.23 -18.80 1.74
C GLY A 165 3.75 -18.57 2.02
N ALA A 166 3.31 -18.73 3.27
CA ALA A 166 1.95 -18.50 3.76
C ALA A 166 1.83 -17.19 4.57
N GLY A 167 2.73 -16.22 4.34
CA GLY A 167 2.63 -14.87 4.88
C GLY A 167 1.46 -14.06 4.25
N PRO A 168 1.28 -12.78 4.59
CA PRO A 168 0.13 -11.97 4.16
C PRO A 168 -0.11 -12.00 2.64
N ILE A 169 0.93 -11.84 1.84
CA ILE A 169 0.81 -11.93 0.36
C ILE A 169 0.48 -13.34 -0.09
N GLY A 170 1.13 -14.38 0.50
CA GLY A 170 0.85 -15.79 0.19
C GLY A 170 -0.60 -16.17 0.47
N ILE A 171 -1.15 -15.74 1.60
CA ILE A 171 -2.56 -15.97 1.95
C ILE A 171 -3.49 -15.31 0.91
N GLY A 172 -3.19 -14.09 0.47
CA GLY A 172 -3.92 -13.43 -0.60
C GLY A 172 -3.84 -14.20 -1.93
N LEU A 173 -2.63 -14.67 -2.32
CA LEU A 173 -2.43 -15.49 -3.53
C LEU A 173 -3.24 -16.79 -3.48
N ILE A 174 -3.26 -17.48 -2.33
CA ILE A 174 -4.05 -18.70 -2.12
C ILE A 174 -5.53 -18.43 -2.38
N GLN A 175 -6.07 -17.35 -1.80
CA GLN A 175 -7.48 -17.00 -1.95
C GLN A 175 -7.82 -16.68 -3.41
N PHE A 176 -7.05 -15.84 -4.09
CA PHE A 176 -7.32 -15.47 -5.48
C PHE A 176 -7.11 -16.63 -6.45
N ALA A 177 -6.11 -17.51 -6.24
CA ALA A 177 -5.94 -18.72 -7.05
C ALA A 177 -7.13 -19.69 -6.87
N LYS A 178 -7.65 -19.83 -5.66
CA LYS A 178 -8.87 -20.59 -5.39
C LYS A 178 -10.12 -19.97 -6.04
N ILE A 179 -10.26 -18.66 -6.01
CA ILE A 179 -11.34 -17.93 -6.71
C ILE A 179 -11.24 -18.17 -8.23
N ALA A 180 -10.02 -18.22 -8.78
CA ALA A 180 -9.80 -18.59 -10.19
C ALA A 180 -10.10 -20.06 -10.50
N GLY A 181 -10.46 -20.89 -9.49
CA GLY A 181 -10.82 -22.31 -9.65
C GLY A 181 -9.64 -23.27 -9.64
N ALA A 182 -8.41 -22.81 -9.42
CA ALA A 182 -7.22 -23.65 -9.45
C ALA A 182 -7.10 -24.55 -8.21
N LYS A 183 -6.41 -25.69 -8.38
CA LYS A 183 -5.89 -26.48 -7.25
C LYS A 183 -4.69 -25.74 -6.65
N VAL A 184 -4.68 -25.53 -5.34
CA VAL A 184 -3.59 -24.83 -4.66
C VAL A 184 -2.84 -25.76 -3.75
N ILE A 185 -1.51 -25.74 -3.86
CA ILE A 185 -0.55 -26.37 -2.94
C ILE A 185 0.20 -25.24 -2.25
N VAL A 186 0.36 -25.34 -0.94
CA VAL A 186 1.07 -24.33 -0.13
C VAL A 186 2.29 -24.97 0.52
N MET A 187 3.38 -24.23 0.52
CA MET A 187 4.60 -24.62 1.22
C MET A 187 5.10 -23.43 2.06
N ASP A 188 5.42 -23.67 3.30
CA ASP A 188 6.07 -22.69 4.20
C ASP A 188 7.25 -23.34 4.93
N ILE A 189 8.16 -22.52 5.45
CA ILE A 189 9.31 -22.98 6.23
C ILE A 189 8.96 -23.20 7.70
N ASN A 190 7.84 -22.65 8.16
CA ASN A 190 7.35 -22.83 9.52
C ASN A 190 6.35 -23.98 9.57
N GLU A 191 6.52 -24.88 10.54
CA GLU A 191 5.54 -25.87 10.93
C GLU A 191 4.57 -25.24 11.94
N TYR A 192 3.26 -25.21 11.63
CA TYR A 192 2.19 -24.80 12.55
C TYR A 192 1.29 -25.96 12.85
#